data_5f4ac45b09bf019b82fa9ebfd0289fca
#
_entry.id   5f4ac45b09bf019b82fa9ebfd0289fca
#
_cell.length_a   1.000
_cell.length_b   1.000
_cell.length_c   1.000
_cell.angle_alpha   90.00
_cell.angle_beta   90.00
_cell.angle_gamma   90.00
#
_symmetry.space_group_name_H-M   'P 1'
#
loop_
_entity.id
_entity.type
_entity.pdbx_description
1 polymer ?
#
loop_
_entity_poly.entity_id
_entity_poly.type
_entity_poly.pdbx_seq_one_letter_code
_entity_poly.pdbx_strand_id
1 'polypeptide(L)'
;MEASRWYLVRHGETDWNRESRIQGQADPPLNAAGREQARAVAARLAGVSFATAYASDLSRVTETAAAVVRGRELRVTELAKLREKRFGEWEGLTFTEAEAHDPDRYRRIFRVAAYDGETAPPGGESDMQMLRRMAGVAGRLRDTHGGRDENILVVGHGGSLCALIVALLGLPARAIWRFRLSNCGVSQVTVFDDGAATLDLFNDTGHLQS
;
A
#
# COMPACT_ATOMS: atom_id res chain seq x y z
N MET A 1 -1.22 -14.21 -23.96
CA MET A 1 -0.89 -14.36 -22.52
C MET A 1 -2.09 -13.87 -21.75
N GLU A 2 -2.65 -14.74 -20.94
CA GLU A 2 -3.72 -14.37 -20.02
C GLU A 2 -3.10 -13.61 -18.84
N ALA A 3 -3.75 -12.55 -18.39
CA ALA A 3 -3.19 -11.68 -17.36
C ALA A 3 -4.28 -11.07 -16.48
N SER A 4 -4.01 -10.98 -15.19
CA SER A 4 -4.86 -10.25 -14.24
C SER A 4 -4.34 -8.82 -14.04
N ARG A 5 -5.26 -7.87 -13.84
CA ARG A 5 -4.92 -6.46 -13.57
C ARG A 5 -5.21 -6.13 -12.12
N TRP A 6 -4.18 -5.73 -11.39
CA TRP A 6 -4.26 -5.42 -9.98
C TRP A 6 -4.27 -3.91 -9.77
N TYR A 7 -5.41 -3.42 -9.31
CA TYR A 7 -5.59 -2.01 -8.96
C TYR A 7 -5.22 -1.81 -7.49
N LEU A 8 -4.12 -1.10 -7.26
CA LEU A 8 -3.57 -0.83 -5.94
C LEU A 8 -3.98 0.58 -5.52
N VAL A 9 -4.65 0.71 -4.39
CA VAL A 9 -5.16 1.99 -3.86
C VAL A 9 -4.63 2.21 -2.45
N ARG A 10 -3.93 3.31 -2.22
CA ARG A 10 -3.56 3.71 -0.86
C ARG A 10 -4.78 4.28 -0.14
N HIS A 11 -4.93 4.02 1.15
CA HIS A 11 -6.00 4.61 1.97
C HIS A 11 -6.06 6.14 1.87
N GLY A 12 -7.23 6.73 2.16
CA GLY A 12 -7.44 8.17 2.24
C GLY A 12 -6.65 8.84 3.36
N GLU A 13 -6.62 10.16 3.39
CA GLU A 13 -5.87 10.95 4.36
C GLU A 13 -6.38 10.73 5.80
N THR A 14 -5.43 10.68 6.75
CA THR A 14 -5.67 10.76 8.19
C THR A 14 -5.05 12.03 8.74
N ASP A 15 -5.41 12.45 9.96
CA ASP A 15 -4.75 13.60 10.58
C ASP A 15 -3.24 13.37 10.76
N TRP A 16 -2.81 12.13 11.00
CA TRP A 16 -1.41 11.78 11.10
C TRP A 16 -0.66 11.93 9.76
N ASN A 17 -1.33 11.76 8.61
CA ASN A 17 -0.72 12.10 7.31
C ASN A 17 -0.47 13.60 7.20
N ARG A 18 -1.46 14.42 7.57
CA ARG A 18 -1.36 15.88 7.52
C ARG A 18 -0.28 16.41 8.47
N GLU A 19 -0.11 15.77 9.62
CA GLU A 19 0.90 16.10 10.62
C GLU A 19 2.28 15.48 10.35
N SER A 20 2.44 14.73 9.26
CA SER A 20 3.67 13.99 8.92
C SER A 20 4.11 13.03 10.02
N ARG A 21 3.16 12.39 10.72
CA ARG A 21 3.43 11.35 11.73
C ARG A 21 3.48 9.98 11.10
N ILE A 22 4.41 9.17 11.60
CA ILE A 22 4.56 7.76 11.25
C ILE A 22 3.37 6.98 11.82
N GLN A 23 2.59 6.35 10.95
CA GLN A 23 1.39 5.63 11.39
C GLN A 23 1.68 4.16 11.72
N GLY A 24 2.44 3.50 10.86
CA GLY A 24 2.67 2.07 11.01
C GLY A 24 1.38 1.27 11.16
N GLN A 25 1.30 0.46 12.21
CA GLN A 25 0.13 -0.36 12.54
C GLN A 25 -0.78 0.28 13.62
N ALA A 26 -0.43 1.47 14.14
CA ALA A 26 -1.40 2.31 14.83
C ALA A 26 -2.56 2.62 13.89
N ASP A 27 -3.76 2.78 14.44
CA ASP A 27 -4.99 2.84 13.64
C ASP A 27 -5.75 4.18 13.73
N PRO A 28 -5.12 5.32 13.35
CA PRO A 28 -5.84 6.58 13.22
C PRO A 28 -6.88 6.48 12.10
N PRO A 29 -8.11 7.01 12.30
CA PRO A 29 -9.17 6.97 11.31
C PRO A 29 -8.92 7.95 10.15
N LEU A 30 -9.68 7.80 9.06
CA LEU A 30 -9.75 8.81 8.01
C LEU A 30 -10.23 10.15 8.59
N ASN A 31 -9.63 11.24 8.15
CA ASN A 31 -10.17 12.59 8.39
C ASN A 31 -11.22 12.95 7.33
N ALA A 32 -11.76 14.17 7.38
CA ALA A 32 -12.78 14.60 6.43
C ALA A 32 -12.26 14.58 4.98
N ALA A 33 -11.04 15.09 4.75
CA ALA A 33 -10.41 15.06 3.42
C ALA A 33 -10.21 13.63 2.92
N GLY A 34 -9.77 12.70 3.78
CA GLY A 34 -9.61 11.29 3.42
C GLY A 34 -10.92 10.62 2.98
N ARG A 35 -12.04 10.97 3.60
CA ARG A 35 -13.35 10.47 3.17
C ARG A 35 -13.78 11.03 1.82
N GLU A 36 -13.48 12.29 1.52
CA GLU A 36 -13.71 12.87 0.19
C GLU A 36 -12.82 12.19 -0.86
N GLN A 37 -11.53 12.01 -0.56
CA GLN A 37 -10.61 11.27 -1.42
C GLN A 37 -11.10 9.85 -1.69
N ALA A 38 -11.64 9.16 -0.68
CA ALA A 38 -12.20 7.82 -0.83
C ALA A 38 -13.43 7.80 -1.76
N ARG A 39 -14.27 8.85 -1.73
CA ARG A 39 -15.39 8.99 -2.68
C ARG A 39 -14.89 9.30 -4.09
N ALA A 40 -13.86 10.14 -4.23
CA ALA A 40 -13.29 10.50 -5.53
C ALA A 40 -12.64 9.27 -6.20
N VAL A 41 -11.87 8.45 -5.47
CA VAL A 41 -11.30 7.22 -6.04
C VAL A 41 -12.38 6.18 -6.37
N ALA A 42 -13.46 6.11 -5.60
CA ALA A 42 -14.62 5.26 -5.91
C ALA A 42 -15.25 5.68 -7.24
N ALA A 43 -15.46 6.98 -7.48
CA ALA A 43 -15.95 7.51 -8.75
C ALA A 43 -14.96 7.23 -9.92
N ARG A 44 -13.65 7.41 -9.70
CA ARG A 44 -12.59 7.08 -10.68
C ARG A 44 -12.63 5.63 -11.13
N LEU A 45 -12.94 4.73 -10.21
CA LEU A 45 -12.98 3.28 -10.47
C LEU A 45 -14.40 2.76 -10.80
N ALA A 46 -15.40 3.62 -10.94
CA ALA A 46 -16.79 3.20 -11.15
C ALA A 46 -16.98 2.30 -12.40
N GLY A 47 -16.24 2.58 -13.48
CA GLY A 47 -16.27 1.81 -14.72
C GLY A 47 -15.45 0.52 -14.74
N VAL A 48 -14.73 0.21 -13.65
CA VAL A 48 -13.91 -1.00 -13.57
C VAL A 48 -14.71 -2.11 -12.88
N SER A 49 -14.90 -3.24 -13.57
CA SER A 49 -15.48 -4.45 -12.96
C SER A 49 -14.38 -5.21 -12.22
N PHE A 50 -14.54 -5.42 -10.92
CA PHE A 50 -13.63 -6.21 -10.09
C PHE A 50 -14.20 -7.59 -9.81
N ALA A 51 -13.40 -8.64 -9.98
CA ALA A 51 -13.76 -10.01 -9.60
C ALA A 51 -13.68 -10.19 -8.07
N THR A 52 -12.75 -9.49 -7.42
CA THR A 52 -12.55 -9.55 -5.97
C THR A 52 -11.85 -8.31 -5.45
N ALA A 53 -11.93 -8.10 -4.12
CA ALA A 53 -11.24 -7.02 -3.42
C ALA A 53 -10.53 -7.53 -2.16
N TYR A 54 -9.32 -7.06 -1.95
CA TYR A 54 -8.50 -7.30 -0.77
C TYR A 54 -8.16 -5.99 -0.09
N ALA A 55 -8.12 -5.97 1.23
CA ALA A 55 -7.78 -4.79 2.01
C ALA A 55 -6.97 -5.16 3.25
N SER A 56 -6.13 -4.25 3.72
CA SER A 56 -5.66 -4.29 5.11
C SER A 56 -6.85 -4.12 6.04
N ASP A 57 -6.78 -4.75 7.20
CA ASP A 57 -7.81 -4.72 8.25
C ASP A 57 -7.77 -3.47 9.15
N LEU A 58 -6.88 -2.49 8.88
CA LEU A 58 -6.85 -1.23 9.61
C LEU A 58 -7.98 -0.30 9.14
N SER A 59 -8.59 0.43 10.08
CA SER A 59 -9.84 1.19 9.89
C SER A 59 -9.80 2.15 8.70
N ARG A 60 -8.70 2.90 8.53
CA ARG A 60 -8.50 3.81 7.39
C ARG A 60 -8.54 3.13 6.03
N VAL A 61 -8.12 1.85 5.97
CA VAL A 61 -8.11 1.06 4.73
C VAL A 61 -9.47 0.44 4.49
N THR A 62 -10.09 -0.14 5.52
CA THR A 62 -11.43 -0.74 5.39
C THR A 62 -12.48 0.31 5.03
N GLU A 63 -12.40 1.53 5.59
CA GLU A 63 -13.29 2.64 5.24
C GLU A 63 -13.07 3.10 3.78
N THR A 64 -11.82 3.17 3.31
CA THR A 64 -11.50 3.48 1.91
C THR A 64 -12.02 2.39 0.96
N ALA A 65 -11.76 1.12 1.28
CA ALA A 65 -12.23 -0.01 0.47
C ALA A 65 -13.76 -0.05 0.40
N ALA A 66 -14.44 0.16 1.53
CA ALA A 66 -15.90 0.21 1.60
C ALA A 66 -16.50 1.29 0.68
N ALA A 67 -15.83 2.45 0.54
CA ALA A 67 -16.25 3.49 -0.39
C ALA A 67 -16.18 2.99 -1.85
N VAL A 68 -15.09 2.32 -2.24
CA VAL A 68 -14.88 1.81 -3.61
C VAL A 68 -15.86 0.70 -3.96
N VAL A 69 -16.18 -0.20 -3.03
CA VAL A 69 -17.08 -1.34 -3.30
C VAL A 69 -18.56 -1.03 -3.06
N ARG A 70 -18.88 0.18 -2.62
CA ARG A 70 -20.28 0.58 -2.35
C ARG A 70 -21.16 0.42 -3.59
N GLY A 71 -22.28 -0.29 -3.43
CA GLY A 71 -23.23 -0.55 -4.52
C GLY A 71 -22.77 -1.63 -5.52
N ARG A 72 -21.69 -2.34 -5.24
CA ARG A 72 -21.23 -3.49 -6.01
C ARG A 72 -21.51 -4.78 -5.26
N GLU A 73 -21.82 -5.85 -5.97
CA GLU A 73 -21.90 -7.21 -5.40
C GLU A 73 -20.48 -7.77 -5.21
N LEU A 74 -19.68 -7.09 -4.38
CA LEU A 74 -18.27 -7.39 -4.16
C LEU A 74 -17.97 -7.39 -2.66
N ARG A 75 -17.45 -8.50 -2.14
CA ARG A 75 -16.94 -8.58 -0.77
C ARG A 75 -15.47 -8.22 -0.70
N VAL A 76 -15.11 -7.48 0.33
CA VAL A 76 -13.70 -7.20 0.66
C VAL A 76 -13.18 -8.31 1.57
N THR A 77 -12.09 -8.95 1.16
CA THR A 77 -11.34 -9.90 2.01
C THR A 77 -10.26 -9.14 2.77
N GLU A 78 -10.39 -9.07 4.08
CA GLU A 78 -9.40 -8.44 4.93
C GLU A 78 -8.19 -9.35 5.14
N LEU A 79 -6.99 -8.78 4.95
CA LEU A 79 -5.72 -9.46 5.11
C LEU A 79 -4.80 -8.64 6.03
N ALA A 80 -4.61 -9.09 7.26
CA ALA A 80 -3.66 -8.45 8.18
C ALA A 80 -2.22 -8.39 7.61
N LYS A 81 -1.89 -9.28 6.67
CA LYS A 81 -0.63 -9.25 5.94
C LYS A 81 -0.47 -8.04 5.00
N LEU A 82 -1.55 -7.32 4.68
CA LEU A 82 -1.50 -6.05 3.93
C LEU A 82 -1.26 -4.82 4.81
N ARG A 83 -1.22 -4.96 6.14
CA ARG A 83 -0.92 -3.84 7.05
C ARG A 83 0.37 -3.13 6.66
N GLU A 84 0.45 -1.86 7.04
CA GLU A 84 1.66 -1.05 6.86
C GLU A 84 2.86 -1.68 7.58
N LYS A 85 4.06 -1.21 7.24
CA LYS A 85 5.27 -1.48 7.99
C LYS A 85 5.04 -1.19 9.47
N ARG A 86 5.35 -2.15 10.34
CA ARG A 86 5.32 -1.90 11.78
C ARG A 86 6.51 -1.03 12.16
N PHE A 87 6.24 0.16 12.67
CA PHE A 87 7.26 1.10 13.11
C PHE A 87 7.53 1.06 14.61
N GLY A 88 6.75 0.27 15.38
CA GLY A 88 6.95 0.06 16.81
C GLY A 88 6.94 1.38 17.58
N GLU A 89 8.01 1.67 18.33
CA GLU A 89 8.10 2.87 19.18
C GLU A 89 8.11 4.19 18.39
N TRP A 90 8.30 4.15 17.08
CA TRP A 90 8.23 5.36 16.25
C TRP A 90 6.81 5.68 15.77
N GLU A 91 5.83 4.82 16.03
CA GLU A 91 4.43 5.10 15.68
C GLU A 91 3.90 6.28 16.51
N GLY A 92 3.32 7.27 15.83
CA GLY A 92 2.90 8.55 16.40
C GLY A 92 3.95 9.66 16.39
N LEU A 93 5.24 9.34 16.27
CA LEU A 93 6.27 10.35 16.08
C LEU A 93 6.22 10.94 14.67
N THR A 94 6.59 12.20 14.53
CA THR A 94 6.95 12.76 13.22
C THR A 94 8.27 12.17 12.73
N PHE A 95 8.54 12.27 11.43
CA PHE A 95 9.84 11.82 10.89
C PHE A 95 11.02 12.57 11.53
N THR A 96 10.84 13.85 11.87
CA THR A 96 11.87 14.65 12.56
C THR A 96 12.10 14.17 13.98
N GLU A 97 11.03 13.87 14.72
CA GLU A 97 11.13 13.32 16.08
C GLU A 97 11.79 11.93 16.08
N ALA A 98 11.45 11.07 15.11
CA ALA A 98 12.09 9.76 14.97
C ALA A 98 13.57 9.86 14.62
N GLU A 99 13.97 10.82 13.75
CA GLU A 99 15.39 11.10 13.44
C GLU A 99 16.14 11.62 14.66
N ALA A 100 15.53 12.48 15.46
CA ALA A 100 16.12 12.99 16.69
C ALA A 100 16.27 11.92 17.78
N HIS A 101 15.31 10.98 17.83
CA HIS A 101 15.28 9.88 18.83
C HIS A 101 16.41 8.86 18.58
N ASP A 102 16.65 8.45 17.34
CA ASP A 102 17.73 7.51 16.97
C ASP A 102 18.26 7.85 15.55
N PRO A 103 19.20 8.82 15.46
CA PRO A 103 19.72 9.30 14.17
C PRO A 103 20.42 8.22 13.34
N ASP A 104 21.11 7.28 13.99
CA ASP A 104 21.87 6.25 13.28
C ASP A 104 20.93 5.21 12.67
N ARG A 105 19.95 4.76 13.42
CA ARG A 105 18.91 3.84 12.95
C ARG A 105 18.06 4.47 11.88
N TYR A 106 17.64 5.74 12.06
CA TYR A 106 16.88 6.49 11.08
C TYR A 106 17.61 6.56 9.73
N ARG A 107 18.93 6.87 9.75
CA ARG A 107 19.75 6.91 8.53
C ARG A 107 19.79 5.58 7.80
N ARG A 108 19.93 4.46 8.52
CA ARG A 108 19.95 3.11 7.94
C ARG A 108 18.61 2.71 7.33
N ILE A 109 17.50 3.25 7.84
CA ILE A 109 16.15 2.95 7.33
C ILE A 109 15.79 3.85 6.14
N PHE A 110 16.05 5.17 6.24
CA PHE A 110 15.48 6.14 5.30
C PHE A 110 16.51 6.85 4.38
N ARG A 111 17.79 6.80 4.70
CA ARG A 111 18.83 7.51 3.90
C ARG A 111 19.54 6.55 2.95
N VAL A 112 19.39 6.78 1.65
CA VAL A 112 19.87 5.88 0.57
C VAL A 112 21.35 5.47 0.74
N ALA A 113 22.23 6.40 1.19
CA ALA A 113 23.66 6.12 1.35
C ALA A 113 24.00 5.17 2.51
N ALA A 114 23.13 5.07 3.52
CA ALA A 114 23.32 4.23 4.70
C ALA A 114 22.34 3.04 4.75
N TYR A 115 21.42 2.94 3.80
CA TYR A 115 20.36 1.95 3.75
C TYR A 115 20.91 0.52 3.68
N ASP A 116 20.49 -0.33 4.63
CA ASP A 116 20.85 -1.76 4.66
C ASP A 116 19.65 -2.72 4.46
N GLY A 117 18.45 -2.23 4.61
CA GLY A 117 17.20 -3.01 4.49
C GLY A 117 16.89 -3.93 5.67
N GLU A 118 17.86 -4.22 6.54
CA GLU A 118 17.72 -5.14 7.68
C GLU A 118 17.47 -4.40 8.99
N THR A 119 17.86 -3.13 9.09
CA THR A 119 17.60 -2.33 10.28
C THR A 119 16.09 -2.06 10.42
N ALA A 120 15.56 -2.33 11.62
CA ALA A 120 14.17 -2.08 11.99
C ALA A 120 14.06 -0.95 13.03
N PRO A 121 12.96 -0.18 13.07
CA PRO A 121 12.64 0.64 14.23
C PRO A 121 12.53 -0.21 15.50
N PRO A 122 12.72 0.34 16.71
CA PRO A 122 12.56 -0.41 17.96
C PRO A 122 11.14 -1.02 18.04
N GLY A 123 11.06 -2.33 18.26
CA GLY A 123 9.77 -3.06 18.24
C GLY A 123 9.06 -3.15 16.88
N GLY A 124 9.68 -2.65 15.82
CA GLY A 124 9.14 -2.64 14.46
C GLY A 124 9.57 -3.81 13.57
N GLU A 125 9.32 -3.69 12.25
CA GLU A 125 9.82 -4.60 11.22
C GLU A 125 10.81 -3.91 10.30
N SER A 126 11.79 -4.66 9.75
CA SER A 126 12.71 -4.17 8.73
C SER A 126 12.03 -4.13 7.36
N ASP A 127 12.64 -3.42 6.40
CA ASP A 127 12.13 -3.41 5.02
C ASP A 127 12.20 -4.79 4.38
N MET A 128 13.22 -5.58 4.69
CA MET A 128 13.33 -6.97 4.22
C MET A 128 12.24 -7.87 4.81
N GLN A 129 11.85 -7.67 6.08
CA GLN A 129 10.73 -8.39 6.68
C GLN A 129 9.40 -7.99 6.01
N MET A 130 9.17 -6.70 5.78
CA MET A 130 7.99 -6.22 5.05
C MET A 130 7.98 -6.77 3.62
N LEU A 131 9.10 -6.74 2.90
CA LEU A 131 9.19 -7.26 1.54
C LEU A 131 8.88 -8.76 1.48
N ARG A 132 9.43 -9.57 2.39
CA ARG A 132 9.11 -11.01 2.48
C ARG A 132 7.62 -11.24 2.72
N ARG A 133 7.00 -10.43 3.59
CA ARG A 133 5.56 -10.48 3.85
C ARG A 133 4.75 -10.15 2.61
N MET A 134 5.15 -9.11 1.86
CA MET A 134 4.47 -8.71 0.62
C MET A 134 4.71 -9.69 -0.53
N ALA A 135 5.90 -10.28 -0.62
CA ALA A 135 6.16 -11.37 -1.58
C ALA A 135 5.24 -12.58 -1.31
N GLY A 136 5.01 -12.92 -0.05
CA GLY A 136 4.04 -13.95 0.33
C GLY A 136 2.59 -13.60 -0.05
N VAL A 137 2.20 -12.32 0.05
CA VAL A 137 0.89 -11.84 -0.44
C VAL A 137 0.83 -11.94 -1.97
N ALA A 138 1.87 -11.44 -2.67
CA ALA A 138 1.96 -11.50 -4.13
C ALA A 138 1.85 -12.94 -4.65
N GLY A 139 2.57 -13.89 -4.02
CA GLY A 139 2.50 -15.31 -4.36
C GLY A 139 1.09 -15.85 -4.22
N ARG A 140 0.46 -15.67 -3.05
CA ARG A 140 -0.91 -16.12 -2.80
C ARG A 140 -1.93 -15.54 -3.79
N LEU A 141 -1.83 -14.25 -4.10
CA LEU A 141 -2.75 -13.63 -5.04
C LEU A 141 -2.49 -14.10 -6.47
N ARG A 142 -1.23 -14.34 -6.86
CA ARG A 142 -0.88 -14.97 -8.14
C ARG A 142 -1.45 -16.37 -8.26
N ASP A 143 -1.30 -17.21 -7.25
CA ASP A 143 -1.84 -18.58 -7.24
C ASP A 143 -3.36 -18.59 -7.41
N THR A 144 -4.04 -17.54 -6.94
CA THR A 144 -5.51 -17.43 -7.01
C THR A 144 -5.98 -16.78 -8.30
N HIS A 145 -5.27 -15.79 -8.84
CA HIS A 145 -5.73 -14.89 -9.90
C HIS A 145 -4.84 -14.89 -11.14
N GLY A 146 -3.62 -15.43 -11.05
CA GLY A 146 -2.69 -15.46 -12.19
C GLY A 146 -3.28 -16.18 -13.39
N GLY A 147 -3.05 -15.65 -14.58
CA GLY A 147 -3.58 -16.22 -15.84
C GLY A 147 -5.08 -16.09 -16.03
N ARG A 148 -5.77 -15.30 -15.22
CA ARG A 148 -7.21 -15.01 -15.39
C ARG A 148 -7.39 -13.61 -15.94
N ASP A 149 -8.20 -13.43 -16.98
CA ASP A 149 -8.55 -12.09 -17.49
C ASP A 149 -9.55 -11.42 -16.54
N GLU A 150 -9.04 -10.94 -15.40
CA GLU A 150 -9.86 -10.31 -14.37
C GLU A 150 -9.14 -9.11 -13.74
N ASN A 151 -9.92 -8.20 -13.17
CA ASN A 151 -9.39 -7.11 -12.36
C ASN A 151 -9.56 -7.44 -10.89
N ILE A 152 -8.54 -7.21 -10.07
CA ILE A 152 -8.64 -7.28 -8.63
C ILE A 152 -8.31 -5.93 -8.00
N LEU A 153 -8.98 -5.62 -6.89
CA LEU A 153 -8.72 -4.43 -6.09
C LEU A 153 -7.88 -4.81 -4.88
N VAL A 154 -6.83 -4.04 -4.62
CA VAL A 154 -6.02 -4.18 -3.39
C VAL A 154 -5.92 -2.81 -2.73
N VAL A 155 -6.53 -2.64 -1.56
CA VAL A 155 -6.45 -1.39 -0.80
C VAL A 155 -5.49 -1.58 0.37
N GLY A 156 -4.53 -0.66 0.52
CA GLY A 156 -3.46 -0.79 1.51
C GLY A 156 -2.83 0.53 1.90
N HIS A 157 -1.54 0.47 2.20
CA HIS A 157 -0.78 1.60 2.74
C HIS A 157 0.39 1.96 1.83
N GLY A 158 1.01 3.12 2.09
CA GLY A 158 2.09 3.62 1.27
C GLY A 158 3.28 2.66 1.16
N GLY A 159 3.83 2.25 2.29
CA GLY A 159 5.01 1.37 2.32
C GLY A 159 4.68 -0.06 1.88
N SER A 160 3.59 -0.65 2.39
CA SER A 160 3.22 -2.02 2.04
C SER A 160 2.87 -2.20 0.56
N LEU A 161 2.16 -1.23 -0.05
CA LEU A 161 1.88 -1.30 -1.50
C LEU A 161 3.13 -1.06 -2.36
N CYS A 162 4.03 -0.17 -1.95
CA CYS A 162 5.34 -0.04 -2.62
C CYS A 162 6.14 -1.35 -2.54
N ALA A 163 6.15 -2.02 -1.37
CA ALA A 163 6.80 -3.31 -1.23
C ALA A 163 6.11 -4.42 -2.06
N LEU A 164 4.79 -4.36 -2.21
CA LEU A 164 4.05 -5.28 -3.09
C LEU A 164 4.44 -5.08 -4.56
N ILE A 165 4.51 -3.83 -5.03
CA ILE A 165 5.00 -3.49 -6.39
C ILE A 165 6.42 -4.01 -6.59
N VAL A 166 7.31 -3.73 -5.64
CA VAL A 166 8.72 -4.20 -5.68
C VAL A 166 8.80 -5.73 -5.77
N ALA A 167 7.97 -6.45 -4.99
CA ALA A 167 7.92 -7.90 -5.02
C ALA A 167 7.37 -8.44 -6.36
N LEU A 168 6.34 -7.83 -6.91
CA LEU A 168 5.74 -8.22 -8.20
C LEU A 168 6.71 -8.01 -9.36
N LEU A 169 7.44 -6.90 -9.35
CA LEU A 169 8.40 -6.54 -10.41
C LEU A 169 9.79 -7.20 -10.22
N GLY A 170 10.00 -7.99 -9.16
CA GLY A 170 11.29 -8.61 -8.88
C GLY A 170 12.42 -7.61 -8.58
N LEU A 171 12.09 -6.42 -8.08
CA LEU A 171 13.07 -5.37 -7.80
C LEU A 171 13.73 -5.57 -6.42
N PRO A 172 14.95 -5.04 -6.21
CA PRO A 172 15.64 -5.15 -4.93
C PRO A 172 14.93 -4.29 -3.86
N ALA A 173 15.03 -4.69 -2.58
CA ALA A 173 14.35 -4.05 -1.44
C ALA A 173 14.58 -2.53 -1.36
N ARG A 174 15.78 -2.05 -1.73
CA ARG A 174 16.08 -0.60 -1.76
C ARG A 174 15.17 0.20 -2.71
N ALA A 175 14.45 -0.46 -3.61
CA ALA A 175 13.51 0.19 -4.51
C ALA A 175 12.21 0.62 -3.81
N ILE A 176 11.86 0.06 -2.65
CA ILE A 176 10.64 0.39 -1.91
C ILE A 176 10.51 1.91 -1.71
N TRP A 177 11.58 2.56 -1.29
CA TRP A 177 11.60 4.00 -1.00
C TRP A 177 11.83 4.90 -2.24
N ARG A 178 11.91 4.31 -3.43
CA ARG A 178 11.92 5.04 -4.70
C ARG A 178 10.51 5.33 -5.22
N PHE A 179 9.52 4.68 -4.65
CA PHE A 179 8.11 4.86 -4.98
C PHE A 179 7.43 5.69 -3.90
N ARG A 180 6.54 6.57 -4.29
CA ARG A 180 5.66 7.32 -3.38
C ARG A 180 4.23 7.21 -3.87
N LEU A 181 3.34 6.76 -3.00
CA LEU A 181 1.91 6.69 -3.27
C LEU A 181 1.20 7.77 -2.47
N SER A 182 0.42 8.59 -3.17
CA SER A 182 -0.48 9.58 -2.56
C SER A 182 -1.69 8.91 -1.92
N ASN A 183 -2.32 9.54 -0.93
CA ASN A 183 -3.58 9.06 -0.39
C ASN A 183 -4.62 8.95 -1.51
N CYS A 184 -5.32 7.83 -1.60
CA CYS A 184 -6.23 7.48 -2.69
C CYS A 184 -5.62 7.50 -4.10
N GLY A 185 -4.28 7.54 -4.25
CA GLY A 185 -3.60 7.35 -5.53
C GLY A 185 -3.83 5.93 -6.04
N VAL A 186 -4.06 5.80 -7.34
CA VAL A 186 -4.30 4.52 -8.03
C VAL A 186 -3.05 4.10 -8.79
N SER A 187 -2.62 2.87 -8.58
CA SER A 187 -1.61 2.23 -9.43
C SER A 187 -2.20 0.95 -10.02
N GLN A 188 -1.74 0.56 -11.22
CA GLN A 188 -2.15 -0.67 -11.86
C GLN A 188 -0.93 -1.51 -12.21
N VAL A 189 -0.97 -2.78 -11.86
CA VAL A 189 0.03 -3.78 -12.22
C VAL A 189 -0.67 -4.89 -12.99
N THR A 190 -0.19 -5.21 -14.17
CA THR A 190 -0.60 -6.40 -14.92
C THR A 190 0.31 -7.56 -14.51
N VAL A 191 -0.30 -8.67 -14.12
CA VAL A 191 0.39 -9.90 -13.69
C VAL A 191 0.04 -11.01 -14.66
N PHE A 192 1.04 -11.54 -15.36
CA PHE A 192 0.91 -12.56 -16.40
C PHE A 192 0.91 -13.99 -15.81
N ASP A 193 0.49 -14.94 -16.62
CA ASP A 193 0.40 -16.38 -16.28
C ASP A 193 1.77 -17.00 -15.98
N ASP A 194 2.86 -16.51 -16.60
CA ASP A 194 4.24 -16.92 -16.33
C ASP A 194 4.85 -16.29 -15.06
N GLY A 195 4.09 -15.44 -14.37
CA GLY A 195 4.52 -14.73 -13.17
C GLY A 195 5.27 -13.42 -13.42
N ALA A 196 5.50 -13.04 -14.68
CA ALA A 196 5.98 -11.70 -15.02
C ALA A 196 4.95 -10.64 -14.62
N ALA A 197 5.40 -9.41 -14.40
CA ALA A 197 4.51 -8.30 -14.10
C ALA A 197 4.99 -6.98 -14.72
N THR A 198 4.04 -6.13 -15.10
CA THR A 198 4.30 -4.76 -15.59
C THR A 198 3.56 -3.75 -14.73
N LEU A 199 4.20 -2.62 -14.47
CA LEU A 199 3.56 -1.46 -13.84
C LEU A 199 3.03 -0.55 -14.94
N ASP A 200 1.72 -0.58 -15.17
CA ASP A 200 1.08 0.11 -16.30
C ASP A 200 0.66 1.53 -15.95
N LEU A 201 0.30 1.75 -14.65
CA LEU A 201 -0.07 3.04 -14.11
C LEU A 201 0.53 3.19 -12.72
N PHE A 202 1.13 4.35 -12.45
CA PHE A 202 1.70 4.61 -11.14
C PHE A 202 1.15 5.89 -10.52
N ASN A 203 0.53 5.75 -9.33
CA ASN A 203 0.10 6.86 -8.49
C ASN A 203 -0.75 7.91 -9.24
N ASP A 204 -1.73 7.47 -10.04
CA ASP A 204 -2.70 8.38 -10.67
C ASP A 204 -3.55 9.06 -9.58
N THR A 205 -3.49 10.39 -9.56
CA THR A 205 -4.23 11.26 -8.65
C THR A 205 -5.11 12.26 -9.39
N GLY A 206 -5.31 12.10 -10.70
CA GLY A 206 -6.08 13.01 -11.53
C GLY A 206 -7.51 13.25 -11.02
N HIS A 207 -8.10 12.26 -10.35
CA HIS A 207 -9.43 12.33 -9.75
C HIS A 207 -9.49 13.14 -8.43
N LEU A 208 -8.34 13.55 -7.89
CA LEU A 208 -8.25 14.34 -6.65
C LEU A 208 -8.06 15.84 -6.92
N GLN A 209 -7.93 16.23 -8.18
CA GLN A 209 -7.73 17.61 -8.61
C GLN A 209 -9.08 18.23 -8.99
N SER A 210 -9.88 18.62 -8.00
CA SER A 210 -11.12 19.38 -8.22
C SER A 210 -11.30 20.45 -7.17
#